data_fc90ce308961fb415fa6cd3d05574c17
#
_entry.id   fc90ce308961fb415fa6cd3d05574c17
#
_cell.length_a   1.000
_cell.length_b   1.000
_cell.length_c   1.000
_cell.angle_alpha   90.00
_cell.angle_beta   90.00
_cell.angle_gamma   90.00
#
_symmetry.space_group_name_H-M   'P 1'
#
loop_
_entity.id
_entity.type
_entity.pdbx_description
1 polymer ?
#
loop_
_entity_poly.entity_id
_entity_poly.type
_entity_poly.pdbx_seq_one_letter_code
_entity_poly.pdbx_strand_id
1 'polypeptide(L)'
;MSGSGDFIFTRLKLKTKRMRRLDKEITDEKVMDEILLRSDICRLGLVDNDEAYIVPVNYAYENDIIYIHSAHAGKKMELMTQNNKVSFEIELHHEIVKSNIPCGWTAKYRSIMGKGTITIDNDPVAKKKGLDLIMRKYGADMELNYEENSLARMTILMLKIESVTGKQSGNW
;
A
#
# COMPACT_ATOMS: atom_id res chain seq x y z
N MET A 1 18.39 30.46 3.92
CA MET A 1 17.55 30.08 5.08
C MET A 1 16.53 29.08 4.59
N SER A 2 16.86 27.79 4.68
CA SER A 2 16.03 26.69 4.21
C SER A 2 15.14 26.23 5.38
N GLY A 3 13.86 26.55 5.29
CA GLY A 3 12.88 26.06 6.25
C GLY A 3 12.49 24.62 5.91
N SER A 4 13.07 23.66 6.62
CA SER A 4 12.56 22.29 6.66
C SER A 4 11.26 22.29 7.43
N GLY A 5 10.15 22.35 6.71
CA GLY A 5 8.83 22.16 7.30
C GLY A 5 8.68 20.69 7.71
N ASP A 6 8.85 20.41 9.00
CA ASP A 6 8.46 19.14 9.59
C ASP A 6 6.92 19.03 9.49
N PHE A 7 6.45 18.34 8.45
CA PHE A 7 5.05 17.92 8.37
C PHE A 7 4.83 16.84 9.43
N ILE A 8 4.36 17.25 10.61
CA ILE A 8 3.85 16.33 11.63
C ILE A 8 2.52 15.78 11.08
N PHE A 9 2.60 14.63 10.40
CA PHE A 9 1.41 13.88 10.01
C PHE A 9 0.75 13.33 11.28
N THR A 10 -0.39 13.92 11.67
CA THR A 10 -1.20 13.37 12.74
C THR A 10 -1.96 12.17 12.20
N ARG A 11 -1.32 11.00 12.24
CA ARG A 11 -1.95 9.74 11.88
C ARG A 11 -3.11 9.46 12.84
N LEU A 12 -4.30 9.19 12.30
CA LEU A 12 -5.38 8.60 13.09
C LEU A 12 -4.81 7.32 13.72
N LYS A 13 -4.98 7.14 15.04
CA LYS A 13 -4.54 5.92 15.74
C LYS A 13 -5.26 4.73 15.12
N LEU A 14 -4.61 4.13 14.12
CA LEU A 14 -5.12 2.94 13.45
C LEU A 14 -5.25 1.83 14.50
N LYS A 15 -6.38 1.13 14.51
CA LYS A 15 -6.59 -0.01 15.41
C LYS A 15 -5.59 -1.11 15.07
N THR A 16 -4.59 -1.31 15.92
CA THR A 16 -3.68 -2.46 15.79
C THR A 16 -4.29 -3.66 16.46
N LYS A 17 -4.47 -4.74 15.72
CA LYS A 17 -4.82 -6.04 16.32
C LYS A 17 -3.55 -6.66 16.85
N ARG A 18 -3.54 -7.08 18.13
CA ARG A 18 -2.37 -7.69 18.76
C ARG A 18 -1.88 -8.92 17.97
N MET A 19 -0.60 -8.93 17.60
CA MET A 19 0.02 -10.05 16.91
C MET A 19 0.39 -11.19 17.89
N ARG A 20 0.40 -12.42 17.39
CA ARG A 20 0.87 -13.58 18.18
C ARG A 20 2.38 -13.51 18.49
N ARG A 21 3.19 -13.06 17.53
CA ARG A 21 4.65 -12.94 17.62
C ARG A 21 5.03 -11.49 17.90
N LEU A 22 4.94 -11.09 19.17
CA LEU A 22 5.27 -9.74 19.63
C LEU A 22 6.76 -9.40 19.42
N ASP A 23 7.63 -10.40 19.48
CA ASP A 23 9.07 -10.28 19.19
C ASP A 23 9.39 -9.85 17.75
N LYS A 24 8.41 -9.94 16.85
CA LYS A 24 8.53 -9.55 15.43
C LYS A 24 7.63 -8.37 15.06
N GLU A 25 6.90 -7.81 16.00
CA GLU A 25 6.00 -6.71 15.75
C GLU A 25 6.78 -5.41 15.52
N ILE A 26 6.43 -4.68 14.46
CA ILE A 26 6.88 -3.32 14.24
C ILE A 26 5.91 -2.40 14.96
N THR A 27 6.38 -1.75 16.04
CA THR A 27 5.60 -0.77 16.81
C THR A 27 5.96 0.67 16.48
N ASP A 28 7.09 0.90 15.80
CA ASP A 28 7.53 2.20 15.34
C ASP A 28 6.75 2.60 14.07
N GLU A 29 5.93 3.64 14.19
CA GLU A 29 5.12 4.17 13.09
C GLU A 29 5.99 4.67 11.93
N LYS A 30 7.18 5.21 12.20
CA LYS A 30 8.12 5.67 11.15
C LYS A 30 8.58 4.51 10.26
N VAL A 31 8.82 3.35 10.87
CA VAL A 31 9.19 2.14 10.11
C VAL A 31 8.02 1.65 9.27
N MET A 32 6.78 1.72 9.78
CA MET A 32 5.60 1.37 8.99
C MET A 32 5.38 2.34 7.83
N ASP A 33 5.57 3.64 8.06
CA ASP A 33 5.49 4.65 6.99
C ASP A 33 6.61 4.46 5.95
N GLU A 34 7.83 4.09 6.37
CA GLU A 34 8.90 3.75 5.44
C GLU A 34 8.49 2.60 4.50
N ILE A 35 7.85 1.55 5.02
CA ILE A 35 7.37 0.43 4.20
C ILE A 35 6.31 0.91 3.20
N LEU A 36 5.33 1.71 3.65
CA LEU A 36 4.26 2.27 2.82
C LEU A 36 4.79 3.17 1.70
N LEU A 37 5.81 3.96 1.99
CA LEU A 37 6.36 4.93 1.04
C LEU A 37 7.32 4.31 0.03
N ARG A 38 8.16 3.34 0.45
CA ARG A 38 9.30 2.84 -0.34
C ARG A 38 9.05 1.55 -1.10
N SER A 39 8.07 0.75 -0.69
CA SER A 39 7.75 -0.48 -1.41
C SER A 39 7.07 -0.19 -2.75
N ASP A 40 7.37 -0.98 -3.78
CA ASP A 40 6.87 -0.77 -5.14
C ASP A 40 5.51 -1.44 -5.39
N ILE A 41 5.17 -2.46 -4.63
CA ILE A 41 4.00 -3.31 -4.90
C ILE A 41 3.14 -3.44 -3.64
N CYS A 42 1.85 -3.20 -3.81
CA CYS A 42 0.82 -3.57 -2.85
C CYS A 42 0.05 -4.79 -3.38
N ARG A 43 -0.13 -5.81 -2.57
CA ARG A 43 -0.99 -6.96 -2.88
C ARG A 43 -2.34 -6.76 -2.21
N LEU A 44 -3.38 -6.61 -3.03
CA LEU A 44 -4.75 -6.51 -2.54
C LEU A 44 -5.35 -7.90 -2.43
N GLY A 45 -5.96 -8.19 -1.29
CA GLY A 45 -6.76 -9.38 -1.04
C GLY A 45 -8.24 -9.04 -1.10
N LEU A 46 -8.94 -9.59 -2.08
CA LEU A 46 -10.37 -9.45 -2.33
C LEU A 46 -11.06 -10.79 -2.11
N VAL A 47 -12.39 -10.76 -1.97
CA VAL A 47 -13.21 -11.96 -1.84
C VAL A 47 -13.98 -12.20 -3.13
N ASP A 48 -13.81 -13.37 -3.72
CA ASP A 48 -14.55 -13.86 -4.88
C ASP A 48 -15.41 -15.03 -4.45
N ASN A 49 -16.66 -14.77 -4.06
CA ASN A 49 -17.51 -15.72 -3.35
C ASN A 49 -16.82 -16.21 -2.07
N ASP A 50 -16.43 -17.47 -1.99
CA ASP A 50 -15.76 -18.08 -0.84
C ASP A 50 -14.24 -18.20 -1.06
N GLU A 51 -13.70 -17.70 -2.16
CA GLU A 51 -12.28 -17.80 -2.52
C GLU A 51 -11.56 -16.46 -2.34
N ALA A 52 -10.27 -16.53 -1.98
CA ALA A 52 -9.42 -15.37 -1.92
C ALA A 52 -8.90 -15.03 -3.33
N TYR A 53 -9.12 -13.79 -3.76
CA TYR A 53 -8.53 -13.24 -4.98
C TYR A 53 -7.45 -12.23 -4.64
N ILE A 54 -6.20 -12.52 -5.03
CA ILE A 54 -5.06 -11.66 -4.74
C ILE A 54 -4.56 -11.02 -6.04
N VAL A 55 -4.40 -9.69 -6.02
CA VAL A 55 -3.89 -8.94 -7.18
C VAL A 55 -2.79 -7.98 -6.76
N PRO A 56 -1.59 -8.05 -7.39
CA PRO A 56 -0.53 -7.06 -7.20
C PRO A 56 -0.88 -5.78 -7.96
N VAL A 57 -0.60 -4.63 -7.34
CA VAL A 57 -0.84 -3.31 -7.93
C VAL A 57 0.30 -2.35 -7.60
N ASN A 58 0.60 -1.44 -8.53
CA ASN A 58 1.37 -0.25 -8.25
C ASN A 58 0.51 0.75 -7.46
N TYR A 59 1.13 1.50 -6.58
CA TYR A 59 0.39 2.39 -5.69
C TYR A 59 1.22 3.60 -5.26
N ALA A 60 0.53 4.60 -4.72
CA ALA A 60 1.13 5.63 -3.90
C ALA A 60 0.41 5.70 -2.54
N TYR A 61 1.07 6.28 -1.54
CA TYR A 61 0.54 6.44 -0.20
C TYR A 61 0.61 7.89 0.23
N GLU A 62 -0.50 8.43 0.72
CA GLU A 62 -0.58 9.75 1.33
C GLU A 62 -1.74 9.79 2.33
N ASN A 63 -1.50 10.27 3.55
CA ASN A 63 -2.55 10.56 4.56
C ASN A 63 -3.50 9.38 4.84
N ASP A 64 -2.94 8.21 5.15
CA ASP A 64 -3.67 6.95 5.41
C ASP A 64 -4.51 6.45 4.23
N ILE A 65 -4.23 6.93 3.01
CA ILE A 65 -4.86 6.49 1.77
C ILE A 65 -3.82 5.88 0.83
N ILE A 66 -4.10 4.69 0.34
CA ILE A 66 -3.36 4.07 -0.76
C ILE A 66 -4.11 4.38 -2.05
N TYR A 67 -3.43 5.06 -2.98
CA TYR A 67 -3.94 5.42 -4.31
C TYR A 67 -3.48 4.40 -5.33
N ILE A 68 -4.42 3.88 -6.12
CA ILE A 68 -4.16 2.85 -7.14
C ILE A 68 -4.89 3.26 -8.42
N HIS A 69 -4.20 3.22 -9.56
CA HIS A 69 -4.88 3.40 -10.85
C HIS A 69 -5.42 2.07 -11.35
N SER A 70 -6.54 2.09 -12.04
CA SER A 70 -7.17 0.91 -12.61
C SER A 70 -7.92 1.22 -13.90
N ALA A 71 -8.10 0.22 -14.75
CA ALA A 71 -9.13 0.28 -15.79
C ALA A 71 -10.53 0.26 -15.15
N HIS A 72 -11.53 0.71 -15.89
CA HIS A 72 -12.94 0.73 -15.42
C HIS A 72 -13.58 -0.65 -15.27
N ALA A 73 -13.01 -1.68 -15.91
CA ALA A 73 -13.58 -3.03 -15.98
C ALA A 73 -12.54 -4.10 -15.61
N GLY A 74 -13.03 -5.31 -15.38
CA GLY A 74 -12.27 -6.49 -15.06
C GLY A 74 -12.57 -7.02 -13.66
N LYS A 75 -12.14 -8.26 -13.39
CA LYS A 75 -12.48 -9.02 -12.18
C LYS A 75 -12.25 -8.24 -10.88
N LYS A 76 -11.13 -7.54 -10.77
CA LYS A 76 -10.83 -6.69 -9.62
C LYS A 76 -11.92 -5.63 -9.38
N MET A 77 -12.39 -4.96 -10.44
CA MET A 77 -13.42 -3.92 -10.33
C MET A 77 -14.79 -4.50 -9.96
N GLU A 78 -15.13 -5.64 -10.53
CA GLU A 78 -16.36 -6.36 -10.21
C GLU A 78 -16.42 -6.72 -8.73
N LEU A 79 -15.35 -7.32 -8.21
CA LEU A 79 -15.26 -7.72 -6.80
C LEU A 79 -15.32 -6.53 -5.84
N MET A 80 -14.62 -5.43 -6.15
CA MET A 80 -14.64 -4.22 -5.33
C MET A 80 -16.00 -3.50 -5.35
N THR A 81 -16.76 -3.61 -6.43
CA THR A 81 -18.12 -3.08 -6.52
C THR A 81 -19.09 -3.88 -5.66
N GLN A 82 -18.91 -5.20 -5.58
CA GLN A 82 -19.72 -6.08 -4.73
C GLN A 82 -19.35 -5.97 -3.26
N ASN A 83 -18.05 -5.87 -2.95
CA ASN A 83 -17.53 -5.75 -1.61
C ASN A 83 -16.27 -4.86 -1.58
N ASN A 84 -16.43 -3.66 -1.08
CA ASN A 84 -15.35 -2.67 -1.01
C ASN A 84 -14.43 -2.82 0.21
N LYS A 85 -14.66 -3.82 1.07
CA LYS A 85 -13.76 -4.17 2.18
C LYS A 85 -12.62 -5.05 1.67
N VAL A 86 -11.40 -4.59 1.85
CA VAL A 86 -10.23 -5.28 1.35
C VAL A 86 -9.18 -5.48 2.43
N SER A 87 -8.35 -6.49 2.23
CA SER A 87 -7.08 -6.63 2.94
C SER A 87 -5.94 -6.25 1.99
N PHE A 88 -4.82 -5.84 2.55
CA PHE A 88 -3.63 -5.57 1.74
C PHE A 88 -2.37 -6.04 2.45
N GLU A 89 -1.34 -6.31 1.67
CA GLU A 89 0.01 -6.63 2.12
C GLU A 89 1.01 -5.82 1.31
N ILE A 90 2.04 -5.32 1.99
CA ILE A 90 3.16 -4.59 1.39
C ILE A 90 4.45 -5.06 2.05
N GLU A 91 5.42 -5.47 1.23
CA GLU A 91 6.74 -5.92 1.67
C GLU A 91 7.82 -4.98 1.13
N LEU A 92 8.72 -4.52 1.99
CA LEU A 92 9.79 -3.62 1.58
C LEU A 92 11.11 -4.36 1.34
N HIS A 93 11.47 -5.30 2.19
CA HIS A 93 12.72 -6.03 2.09
C HIS A 93 12.48 -7.52 2.25
N HIS A 94 13.21 -8.30 1.48
CA HIS A 94 13.27 -9.74 1.63
C HIS A 94 14.67 -10.25 1.27
N GLU A 95 15.33 -10.90 2.22
CA GLU A 95 16.67 -11.48 2.06
C GLU A 95 16.74 -12.83 2.76
N ILE A 96 17.32 -13.83 2.11
CA ILE A 96 17.58 -15.13 2.74
C ILE A 96 18.92 -15.06 3.46
N VAL A 97 18.89 -15.23 4.77
CA VAL A 97 20.08 -15.33 5.62
C VAL A 97 20.50 -16.80 5.72
N LYS A 98 21.61 -17.13 5.07
CA LYS A 98 22.15 -18.49 5.01
C LYS A 98 22.89 -18.85 6.30
N SER A 99 22.92 -20.15 6.63
CA SER A 99 23.66 -20.71 7.76
C SER A 99 24.32 -22.02 7.32
N ASN A 100 25.37 -22.43 8.03
CA ASN A 100 26.04 -23.72 7.80
C ASN A 100 25.18 -24.91 8.26
N ILE A 101 24.14 -24.68 9.04
CA ILE A 101 23.16 -25.69 9.46
C ILE A 101 21.77 -25.36 8.93
N PRO A 102 21.00 -26.33 8.43
CA PRO A 102 19.69 -26.09 7.82
C PRO A 102 18.70 -25.32 8.72
N CYS A 103 18.63 -25.65 10.00
CA CYS A 103 17.74 -24.98 10.97
C CYS A 103 18.16 -23.53 11.31
N GLY A 104 19.34 -23.10 10.91
CA GLY A 104 19.84 -21.73 11.09
C GLY A 104 19.48 -20.79 9.95
N TRP A 105 18.94 -21.32 8.83
CA TRP A 105 18.49 -20.47 7.74
C TRP A 105 17.26 -19.67 8.16
N THR A 106 17.25 -18.39 7.82
CA THR A 106 16.13 -17.50 8.12
C THR A 106 15.93 -16.48 7.02
N ALA A 107 14.84 -15.73 7.08
CA ALA A 107 14.60 -14.58 6.21
C ALA A 107 14.68 -13.30 7.03
N LYS A 108 15.33 -12.29 6.44
CA LYS A 108 15.28 -10.90 6.88
C LYS A 108 14.24 -10.19 6.02
N TYR A 109 13.21 -9.61 6.64
CA TYR A 109 12.13 -8.93 5.93
C TYR A 109 11.45 -7.89 6.81
N ARG A 110 10.83 -6.92 6.15
CA ARG A 110 9.86 -5.99 6.72
C ARG A 110 8.60 -5.98 5.88
N SER A 111 7.46 -6.18 6.50
CA SER A 111 6.17 -6.14 5.81
C SER A 111 5.08 -5.56 6.69
N ILE A 112 4.02 -5.08 6.06
CA ILE A 112 2.78 -4.67 6.72
C ILE A 112 1.62 -5.43 6.12
N MET A 113 0.62 -5.69 6.95
CA MET A 113 -0.69 -6.18 6.53
C MET A 113 -1.74 -5.25 7.11
N GLY A 114 -2.74 -4.93 6.31
CA GLY A 114 -3.80 -4.03 6.74
C GLY A 114 -5.15 -4.39 6.15
N LYS A 115 -6.13 -3.65 6.62
CA LYS A 115 -7.51 -3.69 6.10
C LYS A 115 -8.00 -2.28 5.89
N GLY A 116 -8.91 -2.13 4.95
CA GLY A 116 -9.52 -0.85 4.67
C GLY A 116 -10.71 -0.96 3.74
N THR A 117 -11.19 0.21 3.36
CA THR A 117 -12.32 0.36 2.46
C THR A 117 -11.86 1.07 1.20
N ILE A 118 -12.18 0.50 0.04
CA ILE A 118 -11.92 1.11 -1.27
C ILE A 118 -13.11 1.98 -1.68
N THR A 119 -12.79 3.19 -2.17
CA THR A 119 -13.68 4.06 -2.93
C THR A 119 -13.17 4.14 -4.36
N ILE A 120 -14.08 3.96 -5.33
CA ILE A 120 -13.80 4.12 -6.76
C ILE A 120 -14.13 5.58 -7.11
N ASP A 121 -13.14 6.34 -7.56
CA ASP A 121 -13.33 7.75 -7.86
C ASP A 121 -13.06 8.06 -9.34
N ASN A 122 -14.03 8.71 -9.97
CA ASN A 122 -13.98 9.10 -11.37
C ASN A 122 -13.89 10.63 -11.57
N ASP A 123 -13.85 11.39 -10.48
CA ASP A 123 -13.66 12.84 -10.56
C ASP A 123 -12.31 13.18 -11.20
N PRO A 124 -12.26 14.08 -12.19
CA PRO A 124 -11.03 14.42 -12.90
C PRO A 124 -9.92 14.97 -11.99
N VAL A 125 -10.27 15.71 -10.92
CA VAL A 125 -9.30 16.27 -9.98
C VAL A 125 -8.71 15.17 -9.11
N ALA A 126 -9.57 14.25 -8.62
CA ALA A 126 -9.13 13.08 -7.84
C ALA A 126 -8.25 12.15 -8.69
N LYS A 127 -8.61 11.91 -9.97
CA LYS A 127 -7.79 11.12 -10.91
C LYS A 127 -6.41 11.75 -11.08
N LYS A 128 -6.36 13.05 -11.39
CA LYS A 128 -5.09 13.75 -11.56
C LYS A 128 -4.24 13.67 -10.31
N LYS A 129 -4.80 13.96 -9.14
CA LYS A 129 -4.08 13.86 -7.86
C LYS A 129 -3.50 12.46 -7.63
N GLY A 130 -4.31 11.41 -7.78
CA GLY A 130 -3.87 10.04 -7.56
C GLY A 130 -2.78 9.61 -8.53
N LEU A 131 -2.88 10.01 -9.80
CA LEU A 131 -1.86 9.74 -10.82
C LEU A 131 -0.56 10.50 -10.53
N ASP A 132 -0.64 11.78 -10.17
CA ASP A 132 0.52 12.59 -9.81
C ASP A 132 1.30 11.94 -8.66
N LEU A 133 0.61 11.47 -7.62
CA LEU A 133 1.22 10.76 -6.50
C LEU A 133 1.92 9.47 -6.95
N ILE A 134 1.25 8.66 -7.79
CA ILE A 134 1.82 7.41 -8.31
C ILE A 134 3.05 7.72 -9.16
N MET A 135 2.96 8.65 -10.11
CA MET A 135 4.07 8.99 -10.98
C MET A 135 5.27 9.54 -10.22
N ARG A 136 5.06 10.43 -9.24
CA ARG A 136 6.12 10.96 -8.36
C ARG A 136 6.80 9.85 -7.56
N LYS A 137 6.03 8.92 -7.00
CA LYS A 137 6.58 7.78 -6.28
C LYS A 137 7.52 6.93 -7.14
N TYR A 138 7.18 6.73 -8.41
CA TYR A 138 8.00 5.94 -9.35
C TYR A 138 9.05 6.77 -10.11
N GLY A 139 9.35 7.99 -9.65
CA GLY A 139 10.50 8.77 -10.08
C GLY A 139 10.23 9.78 -11.19
N ALA A 140 8.97 10.13 -11.47
CA ALA A 140 8.69 11.21 -12.40
C ALA A 140 9.09 12.56 -11.78
N ASP A 141 10.01 13.27 -12.42
CA ASP A 141 10.53 14.60 -12.06
C ASP A 141 10.08 15.72 -13.01
N MET A 142 9.43 15.33 -14.12
CA MET A 142 8.91 16.23 -15.13
C MET A 142 7.54 16.82 -14.75
N GLU A 143 7.08 17.81 -15.54
CA GLU A 143 5.69 18.25 -15.50
C GLU A 143 4.74 17.15 -15.99
N LEU A 144 3.72 16.85 -15.19
CA LEU A 144 2.79 15.75 -15.45
C LEU A 144 1.54 16.27 -16.19
N ASN A 145 1.49 15.99 -17.48
CA ASN A 145 0.37 16.30 -18.36
C ASN A 145 -0.28 15.00 -18.84
N TYR A 146 -1.59 14.91 -18.69
CA TYR A 146 -2.35 13.70 -19.04
C TYR A 146 -3.33 14.02 -20.18
N GLU A 147 -3.32 13.21 -21.22
CA GLU A 147 -4.31 13.30 -22.28
C GLU A 147 -5.70 12.91 -21.75
N GLU A 148 -6.73 13.69 -22.13
CA GLU A 148 -8.11 13.46 -21.71
C GLU A 148 -8.60 12.03 -22.03
N ASN A 149 -8.26 11.52 -23.20
CA ASN A 149 -8.60 10.15 -23.63
C ASN A 149 -7.97 9.08 -22.71
N SER A 150 -6.78 9.32 -22.18
CA SER A 150 -6.12 8.43 -21.24
C SER A 150 -6.79 8.48 -19.86
N LEU A 151 -7.13 9.67 -19.37
CA LEU A 151 -7.89 9.86 -18.15
C LEU A 151 -9.30 9.25 -18.23
N ALA A 152 -9.95 9.34 -19.41
CA ALA A 152 -11.27 8.75 -19.61
C ALA A 152 -11.30 7.23 -19.52
N ARG A 153 -10.16 6.53 -19.76
CA ARG A 153 -10.07 5.06 -19.76
C ARG A 153 -9.71 4.46 -18.41
N MET A 154 -9.49 5.28 -17.39
CA MET A 154 -9.03 4.83 -16.08
C MET A 154 -9.84 5.44 -14.95
N THR A 155 -9.74 4.82 -13.79
CA THR A 155 -10.27 5.29 -12.53
C THR A 155 -9.17 5.28 -11.46
N ILE A 156 -9.35 6.04 -10.40
CA ILE A 156 -8.55 5.97 -9.19
C ILE A 156 -9.33 5.21 -8.12
N LEU A 157 -8.65 4.24 -7.53
CA LEU A 157 -9.10 3.54 -6.35
C LEU A 157 -8.40 4.16 -5.15
N MET A 158 -9.17 4.60 -4.16
CA MET A 158 -8.66 5.14 -2.91
C MET A 158 -8.96 4.14 -1.79
N LEU A 159 -7.94 3.43 -1.32
CA LEU A 159 -8.03 2.53 -0.19
C LEU A 159 -7.73 3.30 1.09
N LYS A 160 -8.77 3.64 1.85
CA LYS A 160 -8.62 4.21 3.19
C LYS A 160 -8.24 3.12 4.18
N ILE A 161 -7.08 3.24 4.80
CA ILE A 161 -6.58 2.29 5.79
C ILE A 161 -7.39 2.42 7.08
N GLU A 162 -7.94 1.32 7.57
CA GLU A 162 -8.69 1.24 8.84
C GLU A 162 -7.88 0.58 9.95
N SER A 163 -7.01 -0.36 9.58
CA SER A 163 -6.10 -1.04 10.50
C SER A 163 -4.85 -1.52 9.77
N VAL A 164 -3.72 -1.54 10.47
CA VAL A 164 -2.44 -2.02 9.96
C VAL A 164 -1.65 -2.70 11.07
N THR A 165 -0.89 -3.73 10.72
CA THR A 165 0.09 -4.40 11.57
C THR A 165 1.39 -4.53 10.82
N GLY A 166 2.51 -4.21 11.47
CA GLY A 166 3.85 -4.36 10.91
C GLY A 166 4.57 -5.58 11.48
N LYS A 167 5.33 -6.26 10.64
CA LYS A 167 6.12 -7.43 11.03
C LYS A 167 7.51 -7.36 10.42
N GLN A 168 8.52 -7.70 11.23
CA GLN A 168 9.90 -7.80 10.76
C GLN A 168 10.60 -9.04 11.31
N SER A 169 11.66 -9.44 10.64
CA SER A 169 12.59 -10.48 11.07
C SER A 169 14.00 -10.11 10.63
N GLY A 170 15.01 -10.58 11.38
CA GLY A 170 16.41 -10.22 11.16
C GLY A 170 16.82 -8.96 11.92
N ASN A 171 18.14 -8.64 11.87
CA ASN A 171 18.69 -7.44 12.48
C ASN A 171 18.58 -6.26 11.51
N TRP A 172 18.13 -5.13 12.02
CA TRP A 172 17.91 -3.88 11.27
C TRP A 172 18.61 -2.70 11.91
#